data_255ade4bd142ff514655643c3cfafce1
#
_entry.id   255ade4bd142ff514655643c3cfafce1
#
_cell.length_a   1.000
_cell.length_b   1.000
_cell.length_c   1.000
_cell.angle_alpha   90.00
_cell.angle_beta   90.00
_cell.angle_gamma   90.00
#
_symmetry.space_group_name_H-M   'P 1'
#
loop_
_entity.id
_entity.type
_entity.pdbx_description
1 polymer ?
#
loop_
_entity_poly.entity_id
_entity_poly.type
_entity_poly.pdbx_seq_one_letter_code
_entity_poly.pdbx_strand_id
1 'polypeptide(L)'
;RDLHLSLRRQRQMCIRDRGNKLMDPYTNIVKKRKNMSFTKNNLEWQQIRRGRYVEFNLIHDKGTVFGLKTNGRIESILVSMPPQAKWAYSWIPKKHSEEEKLLKILKKPINWL
;
A
#
# COMPACT_ATOMS: atom_id res chain seq x y z
N ARG A 1 27.21 -25.64 -1.83
CA ARG A 1 25.84 -26.07 -2.25
C ARG A 1 24.85 -26.02 -1.11
N ASP A 2 25.27 -26.43 0.10
CA ASP A 2 24.38 -26.51 1.29
C ASP A 2 24.04 -25.15 1.89
N LEU A 3 24.94 -24.17 1.80
CA LEU A 3 24.72 -22.81 2.32
C LEU A 3 23.55 -22.11 1.61
N HIS A 4 23.44 -22.26 0.31
CA HIS A 4 22.33 -21.68 -0.47
C HIS A 4 20.97 -22.33 -0.14
N LEU A 5 20.95 -23.61 0.16
CA LEU A 5 19.73 -24.33 0.59
C LEU A 5 19.28 -23.89 1.98
N SER A 6 20.19 -23.70 2.91
CA SER A 6 19.88 -23.22 4.27
C SER A 6 19.35 -21.78 4.26
N LEU A 7 19.98 -20.88 3.51
CA LEU A 7 19.51 -19.50 3.35
C LEU A 7 18.12 -19.42 2.67
N ARG A 8 17.87 -20.28 1.68
CA ARG A 8 16.57 -20.36 1.02
C ARG A 8 15.49 -20.85 1.97
N ARG A 9 15.81 -21.86 2.80
CA ARG A 9 14.89 -22.39 3.83
C ARG A 9 14.58 -21.35 4.90
N GLN A 10 15.59 -20.62 5.41
CA GLN A 10 15.40 -19.51 6.34
C GLN A 10 14.51 -18.41 5.75
N ARG A 11 14.74 -18.03 4.48
CA ARG A 11 13.90 -17.02 3.80
C ARG A 11 12.45 -17.46 3.70
N GLN A 12 12.19 -18.72 3.35
CA GLN A 12 10.82 -19.27 3.29
C GLN A 12 10.15 -19.30 4.67
N MET A 13 10.88 -19.65 5.71
CA MET A 13 10.38 -19.61 7.10
C MET A 13 10.00 -18.20 7.51
N CYS A 14 10.86 -17.20 7.24
CA CYS A 14 10.57 -15.80 7.54
C CYS A 14 9.35 -15.27 6.77
N ILE A 15 9.19 -15.64 5.50
CA ILE A 15 8.03 -15.23 4.70
C ILE A 15 6.74 -15.83 5.27
N ARG A 16 6.74 -17.12 5.58
CA ARG A 16 5.59 -17.82 6.16
C ARG A 16 5.22 -17.26 7.54
N ASP A 17 6.21 -17.03 8.38
CA ASP A 17 6.02 -16.50 9.74
C ASP A 17 5.44 -15.07 9.71
N ARG A 18 5.98 -14.21 8.84
CA ARG A 18 5.43 -12.86 8.62
C ARG A 18 4.01 -12.89 8.06
N GLY A 19 3.73 -13.77 7.11
CA GLY A 19 2.38 -13.95 6.56
C GLY A 19 1.39 -14.35 7.63
N ASN A 20 1.71 -15.32 8.45
CA ASN A 20 0.85 -15.78 9.55
C ASN A 20 0.63 -14.68 10.60
N LYS A 21 1.68 -13.96 10.98
CA LYS A 21 1.59 -12.87 11.97
C LYS A 21 0.83 -11.63 11.48
N LEU A 22 0.71 -11.43 10.17
CA LEU A 22 -0.01 -10.30 9.60
C LEU A 22 -1.54 -10.48 9.65
N MET A 23 -2.01 -11.72 9.55
CA MET A 23 -3.44 -12.03 9.41
C MET A 23 -4.25 -11.61 10.64
N ASP A 24 -3.76 -11.86 11.85
CA ASP A 24 -4.49 -11.54 13.07
C ASP A 24 -4.65 -10.03 13.30
N PRO A 25 -3.59 -9.19 13.26
CA PRO A 25 -3.73 -7.75 13.38
C PRO A 25 -4.62 -7.15 12.28
N TYR A 26 -4.46 -7.61 11.03
CA TYR A 26 -5.28 -7.16 9.92
C TYR A 26 -6.76 -7.49 10.12
N THR A 27 -7.06 -8.74 10.47
CA THR A 27 -8.43 -9.20 10.72
C THR A 27 -9.08 -8.42 11.87
N ASN A 28 -8.34 -8.15 12.94
CA ASN A 28 -8.81 -7.35 14.07
C ASN A 28 -9.15 -5.91 13.64
N ILE A 29 -8.31 -5.29 12.83
CA ILE A 29 -8.58 -3.95 12.29
C ILE A 29 -9.83 -3.97 11.41
N VAL A 30 -9.97 -4.96 10.52
CA VAL A 30 -11.14 -5.10 9.65
C VAL A 30 -12.42 -5.31 10.46
N LYS A 31 -12.42 -6.24 11.42
CA LYS A 31 -13.57 -6.50 12.31
C LYS A 31 -14.01 -5.23 13.04
N LYS A 32 -13.05 -4.44 13.54
CA LYS A 32 -13.31 -3.19 14.26
C LYS A 32 -13.86 -2.09 13.36
N ARG A 33 -13.45 -2.05 12.08
CA ARG A 33 -13.73 -0.91 11.20
C ARG A 33 -14.75 -1.16 10.11
N LYS A 34 -15.06 -2.41 9.75
CA LYS A 34 -15.94 -2.74 8.61
C LYS A 34 -17.36 -2.15 8.68
N ASN A 35 -17.87 -1.92 9.89
CA ASN A 35 -19.21 -1.40 10.11
C ASN A 35 -19.21 0.11 10.48
N MET A 36 -18.05 0.78 10.45
CA MET A 36 -17.99 2.21 10.73
C MET A 36 -18.55 3.00 9.54
N SER A 37 -19.38 4.00 9.84
CA SER A 37 -19.82 4.96 8.83
C SER A 37 -18.65 5.77 8.29
N PHE A 38 -18.75 6.18 7.04
CA PHE A 38 -17.77 7.06 6.41
C PHE A 38 -18.47 8.23 5.72
N THR A 39 -17.79 9.34 5.63
CA THR A 39 -18.26 10.57 5.01
C THR A 39 -17.76 10.70 3.57
N LYS A 40 -18.34 11.65 2.82
CA LYS A 40 -17.81 12.01 1.48
C LYS A 40 -16.35 12.45 1.55
N ASN A 41 -15.93 13.14 2.61
CA ASN A 41 -14.54 13.55 2.81
C ASN A 41 -13.60 12.35 2.98
N ASN A 42 -14.03 11.33 3.71
CA ASN A 42 -13.22 10.10 3.84
C ASN A 42 -13.05 9.39 2.49
N LEU A 43 -14.11 9.35 1.68
CA LEU A 43 -14.05 8.77 0.34
C LEU A 43 -13.12 9.59 -0.57
N GLU A 44 -13.23 10.90 -0.56
CA GLU A 44 -12.34 11.80 -1.32
C GLU A 44 -10.88 11.60 -0.91
N TRP A 45 -10.61 11.57 0.39
CA TRP A 45 -9.27 11.27 0.90
C TRP A 45 -8.75 9.92 0.40
N GLN A 46 -9.55 8.88 0.45
CA GLN A 46 -9.20 7.56 -0.07
C GLN A 46 -8.83 7.64 -1.57
N GLN A 47 -9.63 8.34 -2.37
CA GLN A 47 -9.36 8.49 -3.80
C GLN A 47 -8.07 9.26 -4.08
N ILE A 48 -7.78 10.32 -3.33
CA ILE A 48 -6.51 11.06 -3.43
C ILE A 48 -5.32 10.16 -3.06
N ARG A 49 -5.43 9.35 -2.01
CA ARG A 49 -4.37 8.40 -1.65
C ARG A 49 -4.18 7.31 -2.71
N ARG A 50 -5.26 6.87 -3.33
CA ARG A 50 -5.21 5.95 -4.48
C ARG A 50 -4.50 6.58 -5.69
N GLY A 51 -4.71 7.86 -5.96
CA GLY A 51 -3.97 8.59 -6.99
C GLY A 51 -2.46 8.55 -6.73
N ARG A 52 -2.01 8.78 -5.51
CA ARG A 52 -0.60 8.66 -5.13
C ARG A 52 -0.05 7.24 -5.27
N TYR A 53 -0.87 6.23 -4.98
CA TYR A 53 -0.50 4.84 -5.21
C TYR A 53 -0.31 4.53 -6.71
N VAL A 54 -1.20 5.03 -7.56
CA VAL A 54 -1.05 4.89 -9.03
C VAL A 54 0.23 5.55 -9.51
N GLU A 55 0.52 6.78 -9.09
CA GLU A 55 1.77 7.48 -9.43
C GLU A 55 3.00 6.65 -9.04
N PHE A 56 3.02 6.12 -7.82
CA PHE A 56 4.12 5.28 -7.35
C PHE A 56 4.32 4.05 -8.25
N ASN A 57 3.24 3.34 -8.58
CA ASN A 57 3.32 2.15 -9.41
C ASN A 57 3.81 2.45 -10.84
N LEU A 58 3.38 3.56 -11.42
CA LEU A 58 3.78 3.93 -12.79
C LEU A 58 5.22 4.44 -12.87
N ILE A 59 5.72 5.07 -11.81
CA ILE A 59 7.03 5.76 -11.84
C ILE A 59 8.12 4.94 -11.16
N HIS A 60 7.82 4.31 -10.02
CA HIS A 60 8.81 3.71 -9.13
C HIS A 60 8.75 2.19 -9.05
N ASP A 61 7.61 1.57 -9.33
CA ASP A 61 7.49 0.12 -9.30
C ASP A 61 8.23 -0.50 -10.48
N LYS A 62 9.35 -1.14 -10.19
CA LYS A 62 10.20 -1.79 -11.20
C LYS A 62 9.45 -2.89 -11.98
N GLY A 63 8.55 -3.62 -11.33
CA GLY A 63 7.74 -4.67 -11.98
C GLY A 63 6.79 -4.08 -13.00
N THR A 64 6.04 -3.05 -12.63
CA THR A 64 5.13 -2.33 -13.53
C THR A 64 5.88 -1.69 -14.69
N VAL A 65 6.97 -0.98 -14.40
CA VAL A 65 7.81 -0.33 -15.43
C VAL A 65 8.41 -1.35 -16.38
N PHE A 66 8.91 -2.47 -15.87
CA PHE A 66 9.45 -3.55 -16.70
C PHE A 66 8.37 -4.15 -17.61
N GLY A 67 7.20 -4.49 -17.06
CA GLY A 67 6.09 -5.04 -17.83
C GLY A 67 5.64 -4.11 -18.97
N LEU A 68 5.53 -2.80 -18.71
CA LEU A 68 5.18 -1.80 -19.72
C LEU A 68 6.27 -1.68 -20.81
N LYS A 69 7.56 -1.70 -20.43
CA LYS A 69 8.68 -1.61 -21.38
C LYS A 69 8.87 -2.85 -22.24
N THR A 70 8.51 -4.02 -21.74
CA THR A 70 8.65 -5.29 -22.46
C THR A 70 7.44 -5.66 -23.29
N ASN A 71 6.54 -4.72 -23.50
CA ASN A 71 5.30 -4.93 -24.28
C ASN A 71 4.42 -6.03 -23.68
N GLY A 72 4.45 -6.18 -22.37
CA GLY A 72 3.60 -7.11 -21.63
C GLY A 72 2.12 -6.75 -21.76
N ARG A 73 1.25 -7.68 -21.40
CA ARG A 73 -0.21 -7.47 -21.44
C ARG A 73 -0.61 -6.38 -20.44
N ILE A 74 -0.93 -5.18 -20.94
CA ILE A 74 -1.20 -3.98 -20.14
C ILE A 74 -2.30 -4.22 -19.11
N GLU A 75 -3.38 -4.88 -19.49
CA GLU A 75 -4.50 -5.20 -18.60
C GLU A 75 -4.06 -6.04 -17.38
N SER A 76 -3.15 -6.98 -17.59
CA SER A 76 -2.60 -7.79 -16.50
C SER A 76 -1.63 -7.00 -15.61
N ILE A 77 -0.88 -6.07 -16.20
CA ILE A 77 0.05 -5.21 -15.46
C ILE A 77 -0.72 -4.23 -14.58
N LEU A 78 -1.80 -3.66 -15.10
CA LEU A 78 -2.59 -2.63 -14.42
C LEU A 78 -3.73 -3.19 -13.55
N VAL A 79 -3.87 -4.51 -13.44
CA VAL A 79 -4.94 -5.17 -12.67
C VAL A 79 -4.92 -4.79 -11.17
N SER A 80 -3.77 -4.41 -10.62
CA SER A 80 -3.62 -3.96 -9.23
C SER A 80 -4.02 -2.51 -9.01
N MET A 81 -4.27 -1.76 -10.07
CA MET A 81 -4.65 -0.35 -9.96
C MET A 81 -6.07 -0.22 -9.44
N PRO A 82 -6.34 0.79 -8.60
CA PRO A 82 -7.68 1.04 -8.10
C PRO A 82 -8.61 1.48 -9.24
N PRO A 83 -9.88 1.02 -9.25
CA PRO A 83 -10.83 1.38 -10.31
C PRO A 83 -11.19 2.87 -10.32
N GLN A 84 -11.00 3.54 -9.18
CA GLN A 84 -11.24 4.97 -9.03
C GLN A 84 -10.09 5.60 -8.25
N ALA A 85 -9.57 6.70 -8.76
CA ALA A 85 -8.55 7.52 -8.13
C ALA A 85 -8.81 8.99 -8.44
N LYS A 86 -8.28 9.90 -7.61
CA LYS A 86 -8.44 11.33 -7.78
C LYS A 86 -7.09 12.02 -7.60
N TRP A 87 -6.84 13.02 -8.42
CA TRP A 87 -5.69 13.90 -8.31
C TRP A 87 -6.16 15.32 -8.02
N ALA A 88 -5.51 15.98 -7.10
CA ALA A 88 -5.72 17.39 -6.81
C ALA A 88 -4.35 18.07 -6.69
N TYR A 89 -4.21 19.19 -7.37
CA TYR A 89 -3.00 19.99 -7.31
C TYR A 89 -2.81 20.58 -5.91
N SER A 90 -1.62 20.41 -5.35
CA SER A 90 -1.25 20.95 -4.03
C SER A 90 -2.27 20.68 -2.92
N TRP A 91 -2.91 19.52 -2.96
CA TRP A 91 -3.88 19.16 -1.92
C TRP A 91 -3.25 19.11 -0.54
N ILE A 92 -3.87 19.82 0.40
CA ILE A 92 -3.43 19.92 1.80
C ILE A 92 -4.60 19.46 2.68
N PRO A 93 -4.35 18.56 3.67
CA PRO A 93 -5.38 18.15 4.60
C PRO A 93 -5.80 19.31 5.52
N LYS A 94 -7.03 19.25 6.02
CA LYS A 94 -7.51 20.19 7.02
C LYS A 94 -6.64 20.09 8.29
N LYS A 95 -6.28 21.24 8.87
CA LYS A 95 -5.50 21.29 10.12
C LYS A 95 -6.19 20.48 11.22
N HIS A 96 -5.40 19.77 12.00
CA HIS A 96 -5.82 18.91 13.12
C HIS A 96 -6.72 17.71 12.72
N SER A 97 -6.83 17.41 11.42
CA SER A 97 -7.54 16.23 10.93
C SER A 97 -6.73 14.94 11.09
N GLU A 98 -7.39 13.80 11.02
CA GLU A 98 -6.72 12.48 11.02
C GLU A 98 -5.83 12.28 9.78
N GLU A 99 -6.22 12.88 8.65
CA GLU A 99 -5.45 12.90 7.43
C GLU A 99 -4.12 13.64 7.61
N GLU A 100 -4.12 14.78 8.31
CA GLU A 100 -2.89 15.52 8.63
C GLU A 100 -1.97 14.71 9.55
N LYS A 101 -2.53 14.08 10.58
CA LYS A 101 -1.79 13.20 11.50
C LYS A 101 -1.12 12.06 10.74
N LEU A 102 -1.87 11.39 9.86
CA LEU A 102 -1.34 10.30 9.03
C LEU A 102 -0.18 10.79 8.15
N LEU A 103 -0.33 11.92 7.47
CA LEU A 103 0.73 12.46 6.62
C LEU A 103 1.98 12.85 7.40
N LYS A 104 1.84 13.37 8.62
CA LYS A 104 2.98 13.66 9.50
C LYS A 104 3.76 12.40 9.87
N ILE A 105 3.06 11.31 10.19
CA ILE A 105 3.68 10.01 10.49
C ILE A 105 4.41 9.45 9.27
N LEU A 106 3.79 9.52 8.09
CA LEU A 106 4.38 9.00 6.85
C LEU A 106 5.61 9.79 6.38
N LYS A 107 5.70 11.09 6.71
CA LYS A 107 6.85 11.94 6.35
C LYS A 107 8.05 11.77 7.28
N LYS A 108 7.83 11.36 8.51
CA LYS A 108 8.89 11.11 9.49
C LYS A 108 8.84 9.66 9.92
N PRO A 109 9.83 8.84 9.51
CA PRO A 109 9.93 7.48 10.01
C PRO A 109 9.96 7.48 11.54
N ILE A 110 9.11 6.68 12.15
CA ILE A 110 9.03 6.50 13.60
C ILE A 110 9.69 5.16 13.92
N ASN A 111 10.54 5.14 14.92
CA ASN A 111 11.01 3.88 15.47
C ASN A 111 9.84 3.25 16.27
N TRP A 112 9.36 2.12 15.79
CA TRP A 112 8.27 1.36 16.40
C TRP A 112 8.74 0.24 17.35
N LEU A 113 10.08 0.12 17.52
CA LEU A 113 10.72 -0.89 18.39
C LEU A 113 11.32 -0.25 19.62
#